data_369c3396dde4d9a71f3698c83a5930f9
#
_entry.id   369c3396dde4d9a71f3698c83a5930f9
#
_cell.length_a   1.000
_cell.length_b   1.000
_cell.length_c   1.000
_cell.angle_alpha   90.00
_cell.angle_beta   90.00
_cell.angle_gamma   90.00
#
_symmetry.space_group_name_H-M   'P 1'
#
loop_
_entity.id
_entity.type
_entity.pdbx_description
1 polymer ?
#
loop_
_entity_poly.entity_id
_entity_poly.type
_entity_poly.pdbx_seq_one_letter_code
_entity_poly.pdbx_strand_id
1 'polypeptide(L)'
;SRHLTSNRPIRHPDDLKGFRLRSPAARIFQASSEALGASPTPIAFSEVYLALQQGIADGQENPVPVIKSMGFQEVQKCLNLTGHIQSSLQILINERTWQRLTTDQQNILLDTIRELGNEVYAGLIEDEKKLVDPWRRDGTVQIIEDVDVQAFRERCLRHFSTGFEFSDVYN
;
A
#
# COMPACT_ATOMS: atom_id res chain seq x y z
N SER A 1 -6.74 -0.46 2.71
CA SER A 1 -6.08 -1.13 1.55
C SER A 1 -5.01 -0.24 0.94
N ARG A 2 -4.08 -0.84 0.16
CA ARG A 2 -3.10 -0.12 -0.66
C ARG A 2 -3.53 -0.20 -2.13
N HIS A 3 -3.35 0.91 -2.84
CA HIS A 3 -3.76 1.08 -4.23
C HIS A 3 -2.60 1.63 -5.07
N LEU A 4 -2.66 1.43 -6.39
CA LEU A 4 -1.65 1.92 -7.32
C LEU A 4 -2.02 3.32 -7.84
N THR A 5 -1.05 4.25 -7.85
CA THR A 5 -1.15 5.44 -8.70
C THR A 5 -0.28 5.28 -9.94
N SER A 6 -0.68 5.90 -11.04
CA SER A 6 -0.01 5.78 -12.34
C SER A 6 -0.38 6.93 -13.28
N ASN A 7 0.34 7.05 -14.40
CA ASN A 7 0.01 8.02 -15.46
C ASN A 7 -0.83 7.43 -16.60
N ARG A 8 -1.25 6.15 -16.48
CA ARG A 8 -2.18 5.47 -17.39
C ARG A 8 -3.03 4.48 -16.59
N PRO A 9 -4.24 4.14 -17.02
CA PRO A 9 -5.06 3.13 -16.36
C PRO A 9 -4.35 1.77 -16.25
N ILE A 10 -4.44 1.15 -15.08
CA ILE A 10 -3.97 -0.20 -14.79
C ILE A 10 -5.18 -1.03 -14.36
N ARG A 11 -5.62 -1.97 -15.21
CA ARG A 11 -6.78 -2.83 -14.97
C ARG A 11 -6.42 -4.29 -14.80
N HIS A 12 -5.30 -4.71 -15.40
CA HIS A 12 -4.84 -6.09 -15.42
C HIS A 12 -3.34 -6.14 -15.10
N PRO A 13 -2.82 -7.25 -14.52
CA PRO A 13 -1.37 -7.40 -14.27
C PRO A 13 -0.48 -7.18 -15.50
N ASP A 14 -0.98 -7.49 -16.70
CA ASP A 14 -0.22 -7.30 -17.93
C ASP A 14 0.02 -5.82 -18.27
N ASP A 15 -0.81 -4.92 -17.75
CA ASP A 15 -0.61 -3.47 -17.88
C ASP A 15 0.65 -3.02 -17.12
N LEU A 16 1.14 -3.83 -16.17
CA LEU A 16 2.36 -3.54 -15.40
C LEU A 16 3.64 -4.07 -16.06
N LYS A 17 3.55 -4.70 -17.22
CA LYS A 17 4.75 -5.14 -17.93
C LYS A 17 5.64 -3.94 -18.32
N GLY A 18 6.88 -3.93 -17.84
CA GLY A 18 7.82 -2.83 -18.03
C GLY A 18 7.52 -1.56 -17.23
N PHE A 19 6.52 -1.59 -16.34
CA PHE A 19 6.14 -0.48 -15.48
C PHE A 19 7.10 -0.39 -14.28
N ARG A 20 7.74 0.75 -14.10
CA ARG A 20 8.65 1.04 -12.99
C ARG A 20 7.81 1.44 -11.77
N LEU A 21 7.54 0.46 -10.92
CA LEU A 21 6.78 0.68 -9.69
C LEU A 21 7.72 1.05 -8.55
N ARG A 22 7.56 2.27 -8.03
CA ARG A 22 8.31 2.67 -6.85
C ARG A 22 7.99 1.73 -5.68
N SER A 23 9.02 1.26 -5.01
CA SER A 23 8.92 0.45 -3.80
C SER A 23 9.89 0.97 -2.72
N PRO A 24 9.63 0.69 -1.43
CA PRO A 24 10.67 0.73 -0.42
C PRO A 24 11.80 -0.23 -0.75
N ALA A 25 13.00 0.01 -0.17
CA ALA A 25 14.16 -0.85 -0.39
C ALA A 25 14.04 -2.26 0.25
N ALA A 26 13.06 -2.50 1.12
CA ALA A 26 12.88 -3.80 1.74
C ALA A 26 12.44 -4.87 0.72
N ARG A 27 13.05 -6.06 0.78
CA ARG A 27 12.89 -7.15 -0.19
C ARG A 27 11.43 -7.56 -0.41
N ILE A 28 10.62 -7.60 0.66
CA ILE A 28 9.19 -7.98 0.56
C ILE A 28 8.40 -7.02 -0.35
N PHE A 29 8.68 -5.71 -0.33
CA PHE A 29 7.99 -4.75 -1.20
C PHE A 29 8.46 -4.86 -2.67
N GLN A 30 9.74 -5.16 -2.88
CA GLN A 30 10.25 -5.43 -4.22
C GLN A 30 9.62 -6.70 -4.80
N ALA A 31 9.59 -7.77 -4.01
CA ALA A 31 8.92 -9.02 -4.38
C ALA A 31 7.42 -8.83 -4.65
N SER A 32 6.75 -7.98 -3.88
CA SER A 32 5.35 -7.64 -4.14
C SER A 32 5.18 -6.93 -5.49
N SER A 33 6.09 -6.01 -5.85
CA SER A 33 6.07 -5.34 -7.16
C SER A 33 6.30 -6.34 -8.30
N GLU A 34 7.26 -7.26 -8.14
CA GLU A 34 7.54 -8.35 -9.09
C GLU A 34 6.31 -9.27 -9.24
N ALA A 35 5.68 -9.64 -8.11
CA ALA A 35 4.47 -10.47 -8.10
C ALA A 35 3.30 -9.82 -8.84
N LEU A 36 3.13 -8.50 -8.74
CA LEU A 36 2.15 -7.75 -9.51
C LEU A 36 2.48 -7.69 -11.00
N GLY A 37 3.74 -7.91 -11.40
CA GLY A 37 4.21 -7.87 -12.79
C GLY A 37 4.97 -6.62 -13.16
N ALA A 38 5.26 -5.75 -12.19
CA ALA A 38 6.01 -4.52 -12.36
C ALA A 38 7.51 -4.73 -12.13
N SER A 39 8.31 -3.75 -12.56
CA SER A 39 9.74 -3.64 -12.26
C SER A 39 9.91 -2.79 -10.98
N PRO A 40 10.38 -3.36 -9.86
CA PRO A 40 10.57 -2.60 -8.63
C PRO A 40 11.64 -1.53 -8.82
N THR A 41 11.35 -0.32 -8.36
CA THR A 41 12.27 0.82 -8.40
C THR A 41 12.43 1.34 -6.97
N PRO A 42 13.47 0.90 -6.23
CA PRO A 42 13.69 1.31 -4.85
C PRO A 42 14.02 2.79 -4.74
N ILE A 43 13.15 3.55 -4.08
CA ILE A 43 13.29 5.00 -3.86
C ILE A 43 12.86 5.32 -2.43
N ALA A 44 13.68 6.13 -1.73
CA ALA A 44 13.36 6.59 -0.38
C ALA A 44 12.02 7.34 -0.36
N PHE A 45 11.25 7.22 0.73
CA PHE A 45 9.88 7.77 0.77
C PHE A 45 9.83 9.28 0.56
N SER A 46 10.79 10.02 1.09
CA SER A 46 10.93 11.47 0.91
C SER A 46 11.18 11.91 -0.54
N GLU A 47 11.65 11.02 -1.41
CA GLU A 47 12.01 11.31 -2.80
C GLU A 47 10.93 10.92 -3.80
N VAL A 48 9.87 10.23 -3.33
CA VAL A 48 8.84 9.64 -4.22
C VAL A 48 8.13 10.69 -5.07
N TYR A 49 7.72 11.82 -4.46
CA TYR A 49 7.02 12.87 -5.20
C TYR A 49 7.82 13.37 -6.41
N LEU A 50 9.09 13.70 -6.18
CA LEU A 50 9.98 14.18 -7.25
C LEU A 50 10.26 13.08 -8.29
N ALA A 51 10.44 11.84 -7.85
CA ALA A 51 10.66 10.73 -8.76
C ALA A 51 9.47 10.45 -9.69
N LEU A 52 8.25 10.57 -9.18
CA LEU A 52 7.02 10.49 -9.97
C LEU A 52 6.89 11.67 -10.93
N GLN A 53 7.14 12.88 -10.44
CA GLN A 53 7.07 14.11 -11.25
C GLN A 53 8.07 14.09 -12.42
N GLN A 54 9.28 13.57 -12.17
CA GLN A 54 10.34 13.48 -13.18
C GLN A 54 10.24 12.22 -14.05
N GLY A 55 9.29 11.32 -13.78
CA GLY A 55 9.13 10.08 -14.52
C GLY A 55 10.26 9.07 -14.28
N ILE A 56 10.98 9.14 -13.16
CA ILE A 56 11.95 8.11 -12.74
C ILE A 56 11.20 6.84 -12.38
N ALA A 57 10.05 6.94 -11.71
CA ALA A 57 9.09 5.88 -11.52
C ALA A 57 7.79 6.21 -12.27
N ASP A 58 7.13 5.18 -12.80
CA ASP A 58 5.87 5.34 -13.54
C ASP A 58 4.66 5.40 -12.62
N GLY A 59 4.83 4.90 -11.39
CA GLY A 59 3.82 4.91 -10.34
C GLY A 59 4.35 4.47 -9.00
N GLN A 60 3.46 4.48 -8.01
CA GLN A 60 3.72 4.04 -6.64
C GLN A 60 2.47 3.35 -6.07
N GLU A 61 2.58 2.71 -4.91
CA GLU A 61 1.48 2.09 -4.20
C GLU A 61 1.46 2.54 -2.73
N ASN A 62 0.31 2.95 -2.24
CA ASN A 62 0.07 3.34 -0.85
C ASN A 62 -1.44 3.34 -0.53
N PRO A 63 -1.81 3.42 0.77
CA PRO A 63 -3.17 3.75 1.16
C PRO A 63 -3.57 5.16 0.69
N VAL A 64 -4.85 5.35 0.37
CA VAL A 64 -5.38 6.64 -0.13
C VAL A 64 -5.05 7.83 0.79
N PRO A 65 -5.14 7.73 2.13
CA PRO A 65 -4.74 8.84 3.00
C PRO A 65 -3.27 9.25 2.84
N VAL A 66 -2.38 8.27 2.60
CA VAL A 66 -0.95 8.53 2.36
C VAL A 66 -0.75 9.19 1.00
N ILE A 67 -1.45 8.73 -0.04
CA ILE A 67 -1.42 9.35 -1.38
C ILE A 67 -1.81 10.83 -1.26
N LYS A 68 -2.87 11.13 -0.51
CA LYS A 68 -3.33 12.51 -0.27
C LYS A 68 -2.30 13.35 0.50
N SER A 69 -1.80 12.84 1.63
CA SER A 69 -0.90 13.59 2.50
C SER A 69 0.44 13.91 1.84
N MET A 70 0.89 13.05 0.91
CA MET A 70 2.13 13.21 0.17
C MET A 70 1.96 13.93 -1.18
N GLY A 71 0.73 14.32 -1.54
CA GLY A 71 0.45 15.02 -2.77
C GLY A 71 0.63 14.18 -4.05
N PHE A 72 0.67 12.85 -3.98
CA PHE A 72 0.95 12.01 -5.16
C PHE A 72 -0.12 12.15 -6.24
N GLN A 73 -1.35 12.50 -5.90
CA GLN A 73 -2.42 12.81 -6.84
C GLN A 73 -2.15 14.04 -7.71
N GLU A 74 -1.20 14.89 -7.34
CA GLU A 74 -0.82 16.08 -8.12
C GLU A 74 0.12 15.75 -9.29
N VAL A 75 0.85 14.64 -9.16
CA VAL A 75 1.86 14.19 -10.13
C VAL A 75 1.52 12.85 -10.79
N GLN A 76 0.33 12.30 -10.50
CA GLN A 76 -0.18 11.05 -11.07
C GLN A 76 -1.59 11.28 -11.64
N LYS A 77 -1.92 10.63 -12.76
CA LYS A 77 -3.18 10.81 -13.46
C LYS A 77 -4.28 9.84 -13.06
N CYS A 78 -3.91 8.66 -12.57
CA CYS A 78 -4.85 7.60 -12.24
C CYS A 78 -4.62 7.09 -10.81
N LEU A 79 -5.72 6.81 -10.12
CA LEU A 79 -5.78 5.99 -8.93
C LEU A 79 -6.48 4.68 -9.29
N ASN A 80 -5.73 3.58 -9.32
CA ASN A 80 -6.25 2.26 -9.65
C ASN A 80 -6.59 1.52 -8.34
N LEU A 81 -7.86 1.21 -8.12
CA LEU A 81 -8.36 0.61 -6.86
C LEU A 81 -8.06 -0.89 -6.82
N THR A 82 -6.79 -1.23 -6.84
CA THR A 82 -6.30 -2.61 -6.88
C THR A 82 -6.52 -3.38 -5.58
N GLY A 83 -6.45 -2.71 -4.41
CA GLY A 83 -6.59 -3.35 -3.10
C GLY A 83 -5.63 -4.52 -2.87
N HIS A 84 -4.50 -4.54 -3.56
CA HIS A 84 -3.60 -5.69 -3.69
C HIS A 84 -2.80 -6.02 -2.41
N ILE A 85 -2.71 -5.09 -1.45
CA ILE A 85 -2.09 -5.32 -0.14
C ILE A 85 -3.04 -4.87 0.96
N GLN A 86 -3.31 -5.78 1.90
CA GLN A 86 -3.93 -5.47 3.18
C GLN A 86 -2.80 -5.36 4.21
N SER A 87 -2.53 -4.15 4.69
CA SER A 87 -1.49 -3.92 5.69
C SER A 87 -2.09 -3.96 7.09
N SER A 88 -1.47 -4.72 7.98
CA SER A 88 -1.66 -4.59 9.43
C SER A 88 -0.49 -3.81 10.02
N LEU A 89 -0.77 -2.91 10.94
CA LEU A 89 0.25 -2.24 11.74
C LEU A 89 0.34 -2.95 13.09
N GLN A 90 1.55 -3.36 13.44
CA GLN A 90 1.84 -3.96 14.73
C GLN A 90 2.39 -2.89 15.67
N ILE A 91 1.85 -2.86 16.88
CA ILE A 91 2.39 -2.02 17.96
C ILE A 91 3.32 -2.91 18.77
N LEU A 92 4.60 -2.56 18.77
CA LEU A 92 5.65 -3.31 19.44
C LEU A 92 6.22 -2.50 20.60
N ILE A 93 6.51 -3.18 21.71
CA ILE A 93 7.22 -2.62 22.85
C ILE A 93 8.42 -3.51 23.17
N ASN A 94 9.53 -2.90 23.57
CA ASN A 94 10.69 -3.66 24.02
C ASN A 94 10.38 -4.43 25.30
N GLU A 95 10.73 -5.71 25.36
CA GLU A 95 10.44 -6.61 26.50
C GLU A 95 10.95 -6.05 27.82
N ARG A 96 12.17 -5.51 27.87
CA ARG A 96 12.71 -4.91 29.12
C ARG A 96 11.89 -3.70 29.57
N THR A 97 11.34 -2.93 28.63
CA THR A 97 10.45 -1.82 28.96
C THR A 97 9.14 -2.32 29.48
N TRP A 98 8.56 -3.34 28.85
CA TRP A 98 7.31 -3.98 29.27
C TRP A 98 7.38 -4.52 30.69
N GLN A 99 8.45 -5.24 31.01
CA GLN A 99 8.69 -5.83 32.34
C GLN A 99 8.92 -4.79 33.46
N ARG A 100 9.21 -3.54 33.12
CA ARG A 100 9.37 -2.46 34.09
C ARG A 100 8.06 -1.72 34.40
N LEU A 101 7.02 -1.98 33.64
CA LEU A 101 5.68 -1.44 33.86
C LEU A 101 4.97 -2.25 34.95
N THR A 102 4.20 -1.57 35.77
CA THR A 102 3.28 -2.24 36.70
C THR A 102 2.16 -2.92 35.90
N THR A 103 1.48 -3.91 36.50
CA THR A 103 0.34 -4.58 35.89
C THR A 103 -0.74 -3.60 35.46
N ASP A 104 -1.01 -2.57 36.27
CA ASP A 104 -2.00 -1.55 35.93
C ASP A 104 -1.58 -0.75 34.70
N GLN A 105 -0.30 -0.38 34.60
CA GLN A 105 0.22 0.32 33.42
C GLN A 105 0.17 -0.54 32.16
N GLN A 106 0.48 -1.84 32.28
CA GLN A 106 0.36 -2.79 31.17
C GLN A 106 -1.09 -2.91 30.71
N ASN A 107 -2.05 -3.03 31.63
CA ASN A 107 -3.48 -3.11 31.31
C ASN A 107 -3.98 -1.82 30.64
N ILE A 108 -3.63 -0.65 31.15
CA ILE A 108 -3.97 0.64 30.53
C ILE A 108 -3.47 0.69 29.08
N LEU A 109 -2.23 0.30 28.82
CA LEU A 109 -1.68 0.28 27.46
C LEU A 109 -2.44 -0.67 26.56
N LEU A 110 -2.72 -1.89 27.01
CA LEU A 110 -3.43 -2.89 26.21
C LEU A 110 -4.86 -2.45 25.88
N ASP A 111 -5.58 -1.92 26.86
CA ASP A 111 -6.96 -1.47 26.68
C ASP A 111 -7.04 -0.25 25.76
N THR A 112 -6.15 0.72 25.96
CA THR A 112 -6.06 1.89 25.08
C THR A 112 -5.74 1.50 23.64
N ILE A 113 -4.78 0.58 23.42
CA ILE A 113 -4.42 0.10 22.09
C ILE A 113 -5.58 -0.62 21.42
N ARG A 114 -6.34 -1.44 22.16
CA ARG A 114 -7.52 -2.13 21.61
C ARG A 114 -8.63 -1.16 21.24
N GLU A 115 -8.92 -0.20 22.10
CA GLU A 115 -9.94 0.83 21.85
C GLU A 115 -9.59 1.68 20.63
N LEU A 116 -8.39 2.25 20.59
CA LEU A 116 -7.89 3.03 19.46
C LEU A 116 -7.80 2.20 18.18
N GLY A 117 -7.40 0.94 18.26
CA GLY A 117 -7.34 0.05 17.10
C GLY A 117 -8.69 -0.14 16.43
N ASN A 118 -9.75 -0.31 17.21
CA ASN A 118 -11.12 -0.44 16.69
C ASN A 118 -11.63 0.87 16.09
N GLU A 119 -11.38 2.00 16.74
CA GLU A 119 -11.76 3.33 16.26
C GLU A 119 -11.05 3.68 14.95
N VAL A 120 -9.73 3.50 14.89
CA VAL A 120 -8.92 3.75 13.69
C VAL A 120 -9.34 2.83 12.54
N TYR A 121 -9.62 1.55 12.79
CA TYR A 121 -10.07 0.63 11.76
C TYR A 121 -11.42 1.06 11.14
N ALA A 122 -12.37 1.44 11.98
CA ALA A 122 -13.67 1.94 11.51
C ALA A 122 -13.52 3.24 10.70
N GLY A 123 -12.67 4.16 11.15
CA GLY A 123 -12.39 5.43 10.47
C GLY A 123 -11.72 5.27 9.12
N LEU A 124 -10.77 4.34 8.97
CA LEU A 124 -10.00 4.16 7.74
C LEU A 124 -10.84 3.85 6.50
N ILE A 125 -11.93 3.08 6.65
CA ILE A 125 -12.82 2.73 5.53
C ILE A 125 -13.62 3.96 5.10
N GLU A 126 -14.12 4.72 6.07
CA GLU A 126 -14.90 5.94 5.79
C GLU A 126 -14.02 7.05 5.21
N ASP A 127 -12.80 7.21 5.73
CA ASP A 127 -11.85 8.21 5.27
C ASP A 127 -11.38 7.95 3.83
N GLU A 128 -11.21 6.69 3.43
CA GLU A 128 -10.89 6.34 2.04
C GLU A 128 -11.98 6.83 1.08
N LYS A 129 -13.26 6.58 1.40
CA LYS A 129 -14.41 7.07 0.60
C LYS A 129 -14.46 8.59 0.57
N LYS A 130 -14.29 9.25 1.72
CA LYS A 130 -14.29 10.72 1.83
C LYS A 130 -13.20 11.38 1.00
N LEU A 131 -12.08 10.69 0.74
CA LEU A 131 -10.99 11.20 -0.10
C LEU A 131 -11.20 10.89 -1.59
N VAL A 132 -11.66 9.68 -1.92
CA VAL A 132 -11.84 9.24 -3.32
C VAL A 132 -13.04 9.94 -3.99
N ASP A 133 -14.15 10.13 -3.28
CA ASP A 133 -15.36 10.72 -3.85
C ASP A 133 -15.18 12.17 -4.33
N PRO A 134 -14.49 13.08 -3.62
CA PRO A 134 -14.14 14.39 -4.15
C PRO A 134 -13.28 14.29 -5.43
N TRP A 135 -12.23 13.48 -5.44
CA TRP A 135 -11.35 13.32 -6.61
C TRP A 135 -12.09 12.79 -7.84
N ARG A 136 -13.09 11.90 -7.63
CA ARG A 136 -13.96 11.41 -8.70
C ARG A 136 -14.83 12.54 -9.29
N ARG A 137 -15.32 13.45 -8.45
CA ARG A 137 -16.22 14.54 -8.86
C ARG A 137 -15.50 15.70 -9.53
N ASP A 138 -14.33 16.08 -9.03
CA ASP A 138 -13.57 17.24 -9.50
C ASP A 138 -12.52 16.89 -10.56
N GLY A 139 -12.28 15.58 -10.79
CA GLY A 139 -11.35 15.12 -11.81
C GLY A 139 -9.88 15.27 -11.42
N THR A 140 -9.57 15.46 -10.14
CA THR A 140 -8.17 15.55 -9.64
C THR A 140 -7.32 14.37 -10.13
N VAL A 141 -7.86 13.16 -10.03
CA VAL A 141 -7.31 11.95 -10.66
C VAL A 141 -8.44 11.11 -11.25
N GLN A 142 -8.14 10.37 -12.31
CA GLN A 142 -9.07 9.37 -12.84
C GLN A 142 -9.10 8.15 -11.90
N ILE A 143 -10.27 7.82 -11.38
CA ILE A 143 -10.46 6.64 -10.54
C ILE A 143 -10.75 5.43 -11.45
N ILE A 144 -9.92 4.39 -11.35
CA ILE A 144 -10.06 3.12 -12.08
C ILE A 144 -10.60 2.07 -11.13
N GLU A 145 -11.88 1.72 -11.30
CA GLU A 145 -12.62 0.76 -10.45
C GLU A 145 -12.75 -0.61 -11.10
N ASP A 146 -12.67 -0.67 -12.42
CA ASP A 146 -12.79 -1.87 -13.23
C ASP A 146 -11.47 -2.66 -13.31
N VAL A 147 -10.84 -2.86 -12.14
CA VAL A 147 -9.59 -3.61 -11.98
C VAL A 147 -9.90 -5.09 -11.85
N ASP A 148 -9.22 -5.94 -12.62
CA ASP A 148 -9.29 -7.40 -12.47
C ASP A 148 -8.48 -7.86 -11.24
N VAL A 149 -9.09 -7.67 -10.06
CA VAL A 149 -8.48 -8.03 -8.76
C VAL A 149 -8.16 -9.53 -8.70
N GLN A 150 -8.96 -10.37 -9.37
CA GLN A 150 -8.74 -11.81 -9.37
C GLN A 150 -7.46 -12.18 -10.15
N ALA A 151 -7.24 -11.59 -11.31
CA ALA A 151 -6.00 -11.80 -12.07
C ALA A 151 -4.76 -11.35 -11.29
N PHE A 152 -4.83 -10.21 -10.58
CA PHE A 152 -3.76 -9.77 -9.68
C PHE A 152 -3.50 -10.77 -8.56
N ARG A 153 -4.57 -11.25 -7.90
CA ARG A 153 -4.47 -12.24 -6.83
C ARG A 153 -3.82 -13.54 -7.30
N GLU A 154 -4.27 -14.10 -8.42
CA GLU A 154 -3.73 -15.34 -8.98
C GLU A 154 -2.26 -15.22 -9.34
N ARG A 155 -1.86 -14.09 -9.93
CA ARG A 155 -0.47 -13.82 -10.26
C ARG A 155 0.41 -13.72 -9.01
N CYS A 156 -0.03 -13.00 -7.99
CA CYS A 156 0.68 -12.88 -6.71
C CYS A 156 0.82 -14.24 -6.01
N LEU A 157 -0.27 -15.01 -5.91
CA LEU A 157 -0.24 -16.35 -5.30
C LEU A 157 0.77 -17.26 -6.02
N ARG A 158 0.77 -17.27 -7.35
CA ARG A 158 1.73 -18.06 -8.13
C ARG A 158 3.16 -17.63 -7.84
N HIS A 159 3.44 -16.33 -7.83
CA HIS A 159 4.79 -15.79 -7.57
C HIS A 159 5.28 -16.22 -6.19
N PHE A 160 4.47 -16.02 -5.14
CA PHE A 160 4.87 -16.32 -3.78
C PHE A 160 4.92 -17.81 -3.47
N SER A 161 4.12 -18.65 -4.13
CA SER A 161 4.15 -20.11 -3.93
C SER A 161 5.32 -20.81 -4.63
N THR A 162 5.88 -20.24 -5.71
CA THR A 162 6.85 -20.96 -6.55
C THR A 162 8.12 -20.20 -6.89
N GLY A 163 8.12 -18.89 -6.81
CA GLY A 163 9.20 -18.02 -7.29
C GLY A 163 9.87 -17.15 -6.24
N PHE A 164 9.47 -17.24 -4.99
CA PHE A 164 9.96 -16.39 -3.92
C PHE A 164 10.85 -17.15 -2.92
N GLU A 165 11.88 -16.50 -2.40
CA GLU A 165 12.86 -17.10 -1.48
C GLU A 165 12.28 -17.66 -0.18
N PHE A 166 11.05 -17.23 0.19
CA PHE A 166 10.31 -17.73 1.37
C PHE A 166 9.04 -18.47 0.96
N SER A 167 9.01 -19.10 -0.22
CA SER A 167 7.84 -19.85 -0.72
C SER A 167 7.39 -20.94 0.24
N ASP A 168 8.32 -21.54 0.98
CA ASP A 168 8.01 -22.60 1.97
C ASP A 168 7.08 -22.14 3.10
N VAL A 169 7.01 -20.84 3.35
CA VAL A 169 6.08 -20.25 4.34
C VAL A 169 4.66 -20.17 3.80
N TYR A 170 4.49 -20.21 2.45
CA TYR A 170 3.18 -20.08 1.79
C TYR A 170 2.57 -21.42 1.37
N ASN A 171 3.33 -22.51 1.44
CA ASN A 171 2.92 -23.87 1.11
C ASN A 171 2.68 -24.69 2.39
#